data_56bbfd95b58bb3056b955a30eb6d776d
#
_entry.id   56bbfd95b58bb3056b955a30eb6d776d
#
_cell.length_a   1.000
_cell.length_b   1.000
_cell.length_c   1.000
_cell.angle_alpha   90.00
_cell.angle_beta   90.00
_cell.angle_gamma   90.00
#
_symmetry.space_group_name_H-M   'P 1'
#
loop_
_entity.id
_entity.type
_entity.pdbx_description
1 polymer ?
#
loop_
_entity_poly.entity_id
_entity_poly.type
_entity_poly.pdbx_seq_one_letter_code
_entity_poly.pdbx_strand_id
1 'polypeptide(L)'
;MRQPAPSVADLNLLDPDGTFRTRLEADRQTIAHLSDTGNLGELKRIVHGLAGAAGTFGYGEIGGIAIEIDDAFVAGEAIARTDIARLLTALELALGTPEKSA
;
A
#
# COMPACT_ATOMS: atom_id res chain seq x y z
N MET A 1 12.75 10.21 -10.84
CA MET A 1 12.29 9.23 -11.84
C MET A 1 11.49 8.15 -11.17
N ARG A 2 10.35 7.84 -11.74
CA ARG A 2 9.48 6.83 -11.15
C ARG A 2 10.02 5.43 -11.43
N GLN A 3 9.96 4.57 -10.41
CA GLN A 3 10.30 3.17 -10.59
C GLN A 3 9.20 2.46 -11.38
N PRO A 4 9.56 1.56 -12.26
CA PRO A 4 8.54 0.74 -12.92
C PRO A 4 7.89 -0.22 -11.94
N ALA A 5 6.69 -0.67 -12.26
CA ALA A 5 6.03 -1.69 -11.47
C ALA A 5 6.87 -2.97 -11.49
N PRO A 6 6.92 -3.72 -10.37
CA PRO A 6 7.68 -4.96 -10.34
C PRO A 6 7.08 -5.99 -11.29
N SER A 7 7.93 -6.75 -11.93
CA SER A 7 7.48 -7.84 -12.78
C SER A 7 7.12 -9.05 -11.93
N VAL A 8 6.41 -10.00 -12.54
CA VAL A 8 6.09 -11.27 -11.85
C VAL A 8 7.38 -11.97 -11.41
N ALA A 9 8.41 -11.93 -12.28
CA ALA A 9 9.67 -12.58 -11.95
C ALA A 9 10.33 -11.92 -10.74
N ASP A 10 10.29 -10.57 -10.66
CA ASP A 10 10.85 -9.86 -9.51
C ASP A 10 10.13 -10.23 -8.23
N LEU A 11 8.81 -10.29 -8.28
CA LEU A 11 8.01 -10.62 -7.09
C LEU A 11 8.26 -12.06 -6.64
N ASN A 12 8.48 -12.97 -7.59
CA ASN A 12 8.80 -14.35 -7.24
C ASN A 12 10.12 -14.46 -6.49
N LEU A 13 11.07 -13.56 -6.76
CA LEU A 13 12.34 -13.56 -6.04
C LEU A 13 12.22 -12.89 -4.67
N LEU A 14 11.42 -11.82 -4.58
CA LEU A 14 11.34 -11.01 -3.37
C LEU A 14 10.29 -11.50 -2.39
N ASP A 15 9.27 -12.19 -2.89
CA ASP A 15 8.16 -12.68 -2.07
C ASP A 15 7.72 -14.03 -2.61
N PRO A 16 8.60 -15.04 -2.55
CA PRO A 16 8.35 -16.31 -3.24
C PRO A 16 7.11 -17.05 -2.77
N ASP A 17 6.74 -16.90 -1.50
CA ASP A 17 5.57 -17.57 -0.96
C ASP A 17 4.30 -16.74 -1.09
N GLY A 18 4.41 -15.48 -1.54
CA GLY A 18 3.26 -14.60 -1.63
C GLY A 18 2.76 -14.14 -0.28
N THR A 19 3.55 -14.29 0.77
CA THR A 19 3.14 -13.90 2.12
C THR A 19 2.91 -12.40 2.22
N PHE A 20 3.83 -11.62 1.66
CA PHE A 20 3.67 -10.16 1.71
C PHE A 20 2.51 -9.70 0.83
N ARG A 21 2.31 -10.35 -0.31
CA ARG A 21 1.17 -10.05 -1.18
C ARG A 21 -0.15 -10.31 -0.45
N THR A 22 -0.23 -11.39 0.31
CA THR A 22 -1.41 -11.70 1.12
C THR A 22 -1.65 -10.60 2.15
N ARG A 23 -0.57 -10.12 2.77
CA ARG A 23 -0.66 -9.01 3.70
C ARG A 23 -1.17 -7.74 3.03
N LEU A 24 -0.68 -7.44 1.82
CA LEU A 24 -1.14 -6.27 1.08
C LEU A 24 -2.62 -6.34 0.79
N GLU A 25 -3.12 -7.52 0.48
CA GLU A 25 -4.53 -7.72 0.19
C GLU A 25 -5.37 -7.42 1.42
N ALA A 26 -4.94 -7.93 2.58
CA ALA A 26 -5.63 -7.66 3.84
C ALA A 26 -5.56 -6.17 4.19
N ASP A 27 -4.39 -5.55 4.00
CA ASP A 27 -4.22 -4.13 4.29
C ASP A 27 -5.09 -3.26 3.38
N ARG A 28 -5.23 -3.65 2.11
CA ARG A 28 -6.10 -2.91 1.17
C ARG A 28 -7.54 -2.89 1.68
N GLN A 29 -8.03 -4.07 2.10
CA GLN A 29 -9.39 -4.14 2.63
C GLN A 29 -9.56 -3.32 3.88
N THR A 30 -8.59 -3.39 4.77
CA THR A 30 -8.65 -2.66 6.03
C THR A 30 -8.58 -1.16 5.80
N ILE A 31 -7.70 -0.70 4.91
CA ILE A 31 -7.59 0.73 4.60
C ILE A 31 -8.89 1.24 4.00
N ALA A 32 -9.50 0.49 3.10
CA ALA A 32 -10.77 0.90 2.50
C ALA A 32 -11.85 1.03 3.57
N HIS A 33 -11.90 0.11 4.51
CA HIS A 33 -12.86 0.16 5.61
C HIS A 33 -12.58 1.35 6.54
N LEU A 34 -11.30 1.55 6.89
CA LEU A 34 -10.93 2.60 7.83
C LEU A 34 -11.16 4.00 7.26
N SER A 35 -11.06 4.16 5.94
CA SER A 35 -11.32 5.45 5.33
C SER A 35 -12.78 5.87 5.51
N ASP A 36 -13.68 4.90 5.67
CA ASP A 36 -15.09 5.18 5.93
C ASP A 36 -15.36 5.41 7.41
N THR A 37 -14.62 4.73 8.30
CA THR A 37 -14.88 4.82 9.74
C THR A 37 -14.14 5.96 10.41
N GLY A 38 -13.09 6.48 9.78
CA GLY A 38 -12.30 7.57 10.34
C GLY A 38 -11.36 7.14 11.46
N ASN A 39 -11.04 5.86 11.56
CA ASN A 39 -10.11 5.37 12.59
C ASN A 39 -8.67 5.66 12.17
N LEU A 40 -8.20 6.85 12.48
CA LEU A 40 -6.88 7.31 12.05
C LEU A 40 -5.73 6.59 12.74
N GLY A 41 -5.93 6.15 13.98
CA GLY A 41 -4.88 5.44 14.71
C GLY A 41 -4.49 4.13 14.02
N GLU A 42 -5.48 3.36 13.63
CA GLU A 42 -5.24 2.09 12.94
C GLU A 42 -4.68 2.34 11.55
N LEU A 43 -5.20 3.34 10.85
CA LEU A 43 -4.71 3.70 9.54
C LEU A 43 -3.24 4.08 9.58
N LYS A 44 -2.86 4.90 10.58
CA LYS A 44 -1.47 5.32 10.77
C LYS A 44 -0.56 4.10 10.95
N ARG A 45 -0.99 3.14 11.75
CA ARG A 45 -0.20 1.94 12.02
C ARG A 45 0.04 1.13 10.74
N ILE A 46 -1.00 0.96 9.94
CA ILE A 46 -0.89 0.21 8.69
C ILE A 46 0.01 0.93 7.69
N VAL A 47 -0.19 2.24 7.54
CA VAL A 47 0.60 3.04 6.60
C VAL A 47 2.08 3.02 7.00
N HIS A 48 2.36 3.15 8.29
CA HIS A 48 3.74 3.12 8.77
C HIS A 48 4.40 1.78 8.43
N GLY A 49 3.67 0.67 8.62
CA GLY A 49 4.18 -0.65 8.28
C GLY A 49 4.47 -0.79 6.78
N LEU A 50 3.58 -0.29 5.94
CA LEU A 50 3.79 -0.33 4.50
C LEU A 50 4.96 0.54 4.07
N ALA A 51 5.12 1.71 4.69
CA ALA A 51 6.22 2.61 4.39
C ALA A 51 7.56 1.93 4.65
N GLY A 52 7.62 1.09 5.68
CA GLY A 52 8.85 0.41 6.04
C GLY A 52 9.12 -0.86 5.25
N ALA A 53 8.11 -1.49 4.69
CA ALA A 53 8.25 -2.84 4.14
C ALA A 53 8.01 -2.97 2.64
N ALA A 54 7.11 -2.17 2.07
CA ALA A 54 6.66 -2.41 0.70
C ALA A 54 7.79 -2.35 -0.32
N GLY A 55 8.70 -1.39 -0.19
CA GLY A 55 9.82 -1.28 -1.11
C GLY A 55 10.75 -2.48 -1.06
N THR A 56 10.94 -3.03 0.14
CA THR A 56 11.80 -4.21 0.33
C THR A 56 11.29 -5.41 -0.46
N PHE A 57 9.97 -5.53 -0.58
CA PHE A 57 9.37 -6.65 -1.29
C PHE A 57 9.03 -6.33 -2.75
N GLY A 58 9.54 -5.22 -3.26
CA GLY A 58 9.38 -4.90 -4.68
C GLY A 58 8.22 -3.98 -5.02
N TYR A 59 7.50 -3.49 -4.03
CA TYR A 59 6.33 -2.62 -4.24
C TYR A 59 6.72 -1.17 -3.99
N GLY A 60 7.66 -0.66 -4.81
CA GLY A 60 8.24 0.67 -4.61
C GLY A 60 7.23 1.80 -4.67
N GLU A 61 6.24 1.72 -5.54
CA GLU A 61 5.25 2.79 -5.64
C GLU A 61 4.36 2.84 -4.39
N ILE A 62 3.94 1.68 -3.92
CA ILE A 62 3.16 1.60 -2.68
C ILE A 62 3.97 2.17 -1.53
N GLY A 63 5.24 1.77 -1.43
CA GLY A 63 6.12 2.25 -0.37
C GLY A 63 6.30 3.76 -0.43
N GLY A 64 6.49 4.31 -1.62
CA GLY A 64 6.66 5.75 -1.78
C GLY A 64 5.44 6.55 -1.34
N ILE A 65 4.25 6.09 -1.73
CA ILE A 65 3.01 6.77 -1.31
C ILE A 65 2.83 6.63 0.20
N ALA A 66 3.09 5.44 0.75
CA ALA A 66 2.95 5.23 2.18
C ALA A 66 3.91 6.11 2.98
N ILE A 67 5.14 6.31 2.48
CA ILE A 67 6.10 7.21 3.13
C ILE A 67 5.56 8.63 3.17
N GLU A 68 4.98 9.12 2.07
CA GLU A 68 4.41 10.48 2.04
C GLU A 68 3.31 10.63 3.09
N ILE A 69 2.44 9.64 3.18
CA ILE A 69 1.33 9.69 4.13
C ILE A 69 1.85 9.57 5.56
N ASP A 70 2.83 8.69 5.79
CA ASP A 70 3.42 8.51 7.10
C ASP A 70 4.10 9.81 7.57
N ASP A 71 4.81 10.48 6.66
CA ASP A 71 5.45 11.75 6.98
C ASP A 71 4.41 12.79 7.40
N ALA A 72 3.26 12.82 6.75
CA ALA A 72 2.19 13.74 7.12
C ALA A 72 1.64 13.42 8.51
N PHE A 73 1.48 12.13 8.84
CA PHE A 73 1.08 11.74 10.19
C PHE A 73 2.09 12.21 11.24
N VAL A 74 3.39 11.99 10.96
CA VAL A 74 4.45 12.38 11.89
C VAL A 74 4.46 13.88 12.10
N ALA A 75 4.22 14.65 11.03
CA ALA A 75 4.20 16.11 11.09
C ALA A 75 2.92 16.66 11.73
N GLY A 76 1.95 15.80 12.02
CA GLY A 76 0.67 16.24 12.57
C GLY A 76 -0.24 16.90 11.56
N GLU A 77 0.01 16.67 10.28
CA GLU A 77 -0.78 17.27 9.20
C GLU A 77 -2.03 16.44 8.93
N ALA A 78 -3.05 17.10 8.41
CA ALA A 78 -4.27 16.40 8.01
C ALA A 78 -3.98 15.51 6.81
N ILE A 79 -4.56 14.31 6.82
CA ILE A 79 -4.38 13.37 5.72
C ILE A 79 -5.52 13.57 4.72
N ALA A 80 -5.17 13.87 3.48
CA ALA A 80 -6.17 14.10 2.45
C ALA A 80 -6.79 12.78 1.98
N ARG A 81 -8.08 12.82 1.67
CA ARG A 81 -8.74 11.64 1.10
C ARG A 81 -8.09 11.21 -0.20
N THR A 82 -7.57 12.17 -0.97
CA THR A 82 -6.89 11.87 -2.22
C THR A 82 -5.63 11.05 -1.99
N ASP A 83 -4.94 11.27 -0.88
CA ASP A 83 -3.74 10.48 -0.58
C ASP A 83 -4.11 9.03 -0.28
N ILE A 84 -5.18 8.82 0.47
CA ILE A 84 -5.66 7.47 0.75
C ILE A 84 -6.14 6.81 -0.53
N ALA A 85 -6.83 7.55 -1.39
CA ALA A 85 -7.28 7.02 -2.68
C ALA A 85 -6.10 6.62 -3.56
N ARG A 86 -5.02 7.41 -3.56
CA ARG A 86 -3.81 7.06 -4.29
C ARG A 86 -3.23 5.75 -3.79
N LEU A 87 -3.17 5.59 -2.47
CA LEU A 87 -2.63 4.38 -1.89
C LEU A 87 -3.49 3.17 -2.26
N LEU A 88 -4.81 3.29 -2.16
CA LEU A 88 -5.70 2.20 -2.54
C LEU A 88 -5.57 1.84 -4.01
N THR A 89 -5.47 2.84 -4.89
CA THR A 89 -5.30 2.60 -6.30
C THR A 89 -3.99 1.86 -6.57
N ALA A 90 -2.90 2.27 -5.90
CA ALA A 90 -1.62 1.61 -6.08
C ALA A 90 -1.68 0.16 -5.60
N LEU A 91 -2.37 -0.09 -4.48
CA LEU A 91 -2.55 -1.45 -3.98
C LEU A 91 -3.35 -2.31 -4.96
N GLU A 92 -4.43 -1.76 -5.50
CA GLU A 92 -5.27 -2.48 -6.46
C GLU A 92 -4.50 -2.82 -7.73
N LEU A 93 -3.73 -1.88 -8.23
CA LEU A 93 -2.93 -2.11 -9.42
C LEU A 93 -1.86 -3.16 -9.18
N ALA A 94 -1.20 -3.11 -8.04
CA ALA A 94 -0.15 -4.06 -7.71
C ALA A 94 -0.69 -5.46 -7.49
N LEU A 95 -1.89 -5.57 -6.91
CA LEU A 95 -2.51 -6.86 -6.66
C LEU A 95 -3.14 -7.45 -7.92
N GLY A 96 -3.18 -6.70 -8.99
CA GLY A 96 -3.71 -7.17 -10.24
C GLY A 96 -5.19 -7.42 -10.12
N THR A 97 -5.98 -6.37 -10.11
CA THR A 97 -7.43 -6.51 -10.00
C THR A 97 -7.94 -7.72 -10.73
N PRO A 98 -8.72 -8.42 -10.14
CA PRO A 98 -9.23 -9.68 -10.65
C PRO A 98 -10.00 -9.58 -11.94
N GLU A 99 -9.82 -9.74 -12.00
CA GLU A 99 -10.30 -9.88 -12.72
C GLU A 99 -11.21 -10.31 -12.88
N LYS A 100 -11.41 -10.10 -12.65
CA LYS A 100 -12.08 -10.31 -12.85
C LYS A 100 -12.22 -10.42 -13.66
N SER A 101 -12.03 -10.55 -13.91
CA SER A 101 -12.10 -10.76 -14.52
C SER A 101 -12.38 -11.30 -15.04
N ALA A 102 -12.62 -11.43 -15.09
CA ALA A 102 -12.84 -11.96 -15.77
C ALA A 102 -13.15 -12.11 -16.38
#